data_c63e303f0ae3ba176e2a6c96156d2573
#
_entry.id   c63e303f0ae3ba176e2a6c96156d2573
#
_cell.length_a   1.000
_cell.length_b   1.000
_cell.length_c   1.000
_cell.angle_alpha   90.00
_cell.angle_beta   90.00
_cell.angle_gamma   90.00
#
_symmetry.space_group_name_H-M   'P 1'
#
loop_
_entity.id
_entity.type
_entity.pdbx_description
1 polymer ?
#
loop_
_entity_poly.entity_id
_entity_poly.type
_entity_poly.pdbx_seq_one_letter_code
_entity_poly.pdbx_strand_id
1 'polypeptide(L)'
;MNSEREESFLKLGSKGAAGILLYLDEHGATQHKEFDLLVSRFTLNTRLRQLLKFGLITHHLTRKGAKKEWYEITNTGRKVVEHLKPLSEIYPLPKIEKINRKEEVT
;
A
#
# COMPACT_ATOMS: atom_id res chain seq x y z
N MET A 1 -15.62 19.22 -3.02
CA MET A 1 -14.90 17.98 -3.42
C MET A 1 -15.93 16.97 -3.88
N ASN A 2 -15.72 16.31 -5.01
CA ASN A 2 -16.71 15.32 -5.44
C ASN A 2 -16.53 14.03 -4.63
N SER A 3 -17.54 13.17 -4.69
CA SER A 3 -17.56 11.99 -3.85
C SER A 3 -16.43 11.00 -4.16
N GLU A 4 -15.97 10.94 -5.40
CA GLU A 4 -14.87 10.07 -5.76
C GLU A 4 -13.56 10.49 -5.11
N ARG A 5 -13.29 11.78 -5.14
CA ARG A 5 -12.08 12.30 -4.50
C ARG A 5 -12.13 12.09 -3.00
N GLU A 6 -13.30 12.30 -2.44
CA GLU A 6 -13.50 12.14 -1.01
C GLU A 6 -13.29 10.69 -0.62
N GLU A 7 -13.85 9.77 -1.39
CA GLU A 7 -13.71 8.36 -1.13
C GLU A 7 -12.24 7.93 -1.22
N SER A 8 -11.56 8.39 -2.27
CA SER A 8 -10.16 8.05 -2.47
C SER A 8 -9.31 8.54 -1.30
N PHE A 9 -9.55 9.76 -0.86
CA PHE A 9 -8.81 10.34 0.25
C PHE A 9 -9.04 9.55 1.54
N LEU A 10 -10.29 9.20 1.80
CA LEU A 10 -10.63 8.42 2.99
C LEU A 10 -10.01 7.03 2.97
N LYS A 11 -10.01 6.40 1.80
CA LYS A 11 -9.40 5.07 1.67
C LYS A 11 -7.91 5.11 1.91
N LEU A 12 -7.26 6.19 1.52
CA LEU A 12 -5.83 6.32 1.76
C LEU A 12 -5.52 6.32 3.25
N GLY A 13 -6.44 6.80 4.07
CA GLY A 13 -6.28 6.76 5.51
C GLY A 13 -6.66 5.44 6.14
N SER A 14 -7.11 4.47 5.35
CA SER A 14 -7.47 3.16 5.88
C SER A 14 -6.23 2.40 6.32
N LYS A 15 -6.44 1.49 7.26
CA LYS A 15 -5.33 0.71 7.80
C LYS A 15 -4.54 0.03 6.69
N GLY A 16 -3.27 0.32 6.63
CA GLY A 16 -2.35 -0.32 5.69
C GLY A 16 -2.24 0.32 4.32
N ALA A 17 -3.19 1.16 3.93
CA ALA A 17 -3.18 1.71 2.57
C ALA A 17 -1.94 2.55 2.30
N ALA A 18 -1.69 3.55 3.13
CA ALA A 18 -0.51 4.41 2.97
C ALA A 18 0.77 3.61 3.13
N GLY A 19 0.80 2.67 4.07
CA GLY A 19 1.97 1.86 4.31
C GLY A 19 2.34 0.99 3.11
N ILE A 20 1.34 0.37 2.48
CA ILE A 20 1.59 -0.43 1.27
C ILE A 20 2.18 0.45 0.18
N LEU A 21 1.60 1.62 -0.01
CA LEU A 21 2.04 2.53 -1.05
C LEU A 21 3.47 3.00 -0.81
N LEU A 22 3.79 3.36 0.43
CA LEU A 22 5.14 3.76 0.80
C LEU A 22 6.13 2.62 0.61
N TYR A 23 5.71 1.40 0.96
CA TYR A 23 6.55 0.22 0.80
C TYR A 23 6.89 -0.02 -0.67
N LEU A 24 5.89 0.09 -1.55
CA LEU A 24 6.11 -0.09 -2.97
C LEU A 24 7.02 0.98 -3.55
N ASP A 25 6.88 2.21 -3.08
CA ASP A 25 7.74 3.29 -3.56
C ASP A 25 9.20 3.04 -3.16
N GLU A 26 9.41 2.49 -1.98
CA GLU A 26 10.75 2.27 -1.47
C GLU A 26 11.39 1.02 -2.06
N HIS A 27 10.65 -0.06 -2.22
CA HIS A 27 11.21 -1.36 -2.60
C HIS A 27 11.01 -1.73 -4.06
N GLY A 28 10.17 -1.00 -4.79
CA GLY A 28 9.89 -1.34 -6.18
C GLY A 28 8.93 -2.51 -6.30
N ALA A 29 9.08 -3.28 -7.38
CA ALA A 29 8.19 -4.41 -7.63
C ALA A 29 8.16 -5.36 -6.45
N THR A 30 6.96 -5.66 -5.96
CA THR A 30 6.80 -6.45 -4.75
C THR A 30 5.77 -7.54 -4.97
N GLN A 31 6.10 -8.75 -4.56
CA GLN A 31 5.19 -9.87 -4.66
C GLN A 31 4.22 -9.88 -3.50
N HIS A 32 3.04 -10.47 -3.74
CA HIS A 32 2.00 -10.53 -2.74
C HIS A 32 2.50 -11.09 -1.40
N LYS A 33 3.29 -12.15 -1.46
CA LYS A 33 3.75 -12.81 -0.25
C LYS A 33 4.64 -11.93 0.63
N GLU A 34 5.26 -10.91 0.05
CA GLU A 34 6.10 -10.01 0.82
C GLU A 34 5.27 -9.16 1.75
N PHE A 35 4.02 -8.92 1.39
CA PHE A 35 3.11 -8.13 2.22
C PHE A 35 2.50 -8.97 3.35
N ASP A 36 2.55 -10.30 3.24
CA ASP A 36 1.92 -11.16 4.24
C ASP A 36 2.48 -10.96 5.64
N LEU A 37 3.71 -10.47 5.73
CA LEU A 37 4.33 -10.21 7.01
C LEU A 37 3.92 -8.87 7.61
N LEU A 38 3.22 -8.06 6.84
CA LEU A 38 2.90 -6.68 7.22
C LEU A 38 1.48 -6.49 7.71
N VAL A 39 0.53 -7.15 7.06
CA VAL A 39 -0.88 -7.05 7.42
C VAL A 39 -1.54 -8.40 7.20
N SER A 40 -2.73 -8.57 7.75
CA SER A 40 -3.48 -9.80 7.52
C SER A 40 -3.82 -9.91 6.03
N ARG A 41 -3.98 -11.14 5.57
CA ARG A 41 -4.26 -11.38 4.16
C ARG A 41 -5.56 -10.71 3.72
N PHE A 42 -6.57 -10.75 4.57
CA PHE A 42 -7.84 -10.12 4.24
C PHE A 42 -7.68 -8.62 4.04
N THR A 43 -7.00 -7.96 4.99
CA THR A 43 -6.76 -6.53 4.89
C THR A 43 -5.92 -6.21 3.66
N LEU A 44 -4.88 -7.00 3.42
CA LEU A 44 -4.01 -6.80 2.27
C LEU A 44 -4.79 -6.84 0.97
N ASN A 45 -5.60 -7.88 0.77
CA ASN A 45 -6.35 -8.01 -0.47
C ASN A 45 -7.30 -6.84 -0.67
N THR A 46 -7.94 -6.40 0.41
CA THR A 46 -8.86 -5.27 0.34
C THR A 46 -8.13 -4.00 -0.06
N ARG A 47 -6.99 -3.73 0.58
CA ARG A 47 -6.23 -2.50 0.30
C ARG A 47 -5.64 -2.51 -1.10
N LEU A 48 -5.10 -3.64 -1.52
CA LEU A 48 -4.55 -3.75 -2.88
C LEU A 48 -5.62 -3.47 -3.92
N ARG A 49 -6.81 -4.02 -3.71
CA ARG A 49 -7.91 -3.79 -4.64
C ARG A 49 -8.29 -2.31 -4.70
N GLN A 50 -8.31 -1.66 -3.56
CA GLN A 50 -8.63 -0.24 -3.50
C GLN A 50 -7.57 0.61 -4.20
N LEU A 51 -6.29 0.30 -3.95
CA LEU A 51 -5.20 1.04 -4.58
C LEU A 51 -5.20 0.85 -6.09
N LEU A 52 -5.54 -0.36 -6.54
CA LEU A 52 -5.67 -0.63 -7.97
C LEU A 52 -6.82 0.18 -8.57
N LYS A 53 -7.94 0.22 -7.87
CA LYS A 53 -9.11 0.95 -8.33
C LYS A 53 -8.82 2.43 -8.53
N PHE A 54 -8.03 3.01 -7.67
CA PHE A 54 -7.72 4.44 -7.76
C PHE A 54 -6.49 4.72 -8.62
N GLY A 55 -5.92 3.69 -9.24
CA GLY A 55 -4.82 3.90 -10.17
C GLY A 55 -3.49 4.23 -9.52
N LEU A 56 -3.34 3.89 -8.26
CA LEU A 56 -2.09 4.19 -7.53
C LEU A 56 -1.05 3.09 -7.66
N ILE A 57 -1.49 1.88 -7.99
CA ILE A 57 -0.60 0.76 -8.21
C ILE A 57 -1.06 -0.03 -9.43
N THR A 58 -0.18 -0.88 -9.96
CA THR A 58 -0.51 -1.81 -11.02
C THR A 58 -0.22 -3.22 -10.57
N HIS A 59 -0.90 -4.17 -11.21
CA HIS A 59 -0.76 -5.58 -10.92
C HIS A 59 -0.23 -6.27 -12.19
N HIS A 60 0.80 -7.04 -12.03
CA HIS A 60 1.44 -7.73 -13.15
C HIS A 60 1.43 -9.22 -12.91
N LEU A 61 1.23 -9.95 -14.00
CA LEU A 61 1.17 -11.40 -13.95
C LEU A 61 1.81 -11.96 -15.21
N THR A 62 2.73 -12.88 -15.03
CA THR A 62 3.30 -13.60 -16.18
C THR A 62 3.03 -15.09 -16.01
N ARG A 63 2.73 -15.74 -17.14
CA ARG A 63 2.43 -17.17 -17.16
C ARG A 63 3.44 -17.96 -17.97
N LYS A 64 4.45 -17.29 -18.51
CA LYS A 64 5.51 -17.96 -19.22
C LYS A 64 6.47 -18.57 -18.22
N GLY A 65 6.71 -19.88 -18.35
CA GLY A 65 7.56 -20.57 -17.42
C GLY A 65 6.90 -20.60 -16.06
N ALA A 66 7.67 -20.28 -15.02
CA ALA A 66 7.11 -20.19 -13.68
C ALA A 66 6.19 -18.97 -13.59
N LYS A 67 5.01 -19.19 -13.02
CA LYS A 67 4.06 -18.11 -12.84
C LYS A 67 4.61 -17.11 -11.84
N LYS A 68 4.60 -15.83 -12.23
CA LYS A 68 5.03 -14.75 -11.34
C LYS A 68 3.97 -13.68 -11.29
N GLU A 69 3.83 -13.08 -10.13
CA GLU A 69 2.84 -12.05 -9.90
C GLU A 69 3.44 -11.00 -8.98
N TRP A 70 3.27 -9.73 -9.34
CA TRP A 70 3.83 -8.66 -8.52
C TRP A 70 3.04 -7.38 -8.72
N TYR A 71 3.33 -6.42 -7.85
CA TYR A 71 2.69 -5.11 -7.86
C TYR A 71 3.73 -4.02 -7.97
N GLU A 72 3.37 -2.93 -8.61
CA GLU A 72 4.24 -1.78 -8.75
C GLU A 72 3.46 -0.50 -8.54
N ILE A 73 4.16 0.53 -8.07
CA ILE A 73 3.53 1.83 -7.89
C ILE A 73 3.47 2.54 -9.24
N THR A 74 2.41 3.32 -9.46
CA THR A 74 2.27 4.11 -10.69
C THR A 74 2.87 5.49 -10.48
N ASN A 75 2.96 6.28 -11.57
CA ASN A 75 3.38 7.66 -11.45
C ASN A 75 2.45 8.45 -10.55
N THR A 76 1.15 8.19 -10.67
CA THR A 76 0.16 8.83 -9.80
C THR A 76 0.42 8.44 -8.35
N GLY A 77 0.71 7.16 -8.11
CA GLY A 77 1.02 6.69 -6.76
C GLY A 77 2.25 7.37 -6.20
N ARG A 78 3.26 7.58 -7.03
CA ARG A 78 4.48 8.27 -6.57
C ARG A 78 4.20 9.72 -6.19
N LYS A 79 3.33 10.38 -6.92
CA LYS A 79 2.95 11.73 -6.57
C LYS A 79 2.26 11.78 -5.23
N VAL A 80 1.41 10.80 -4.97
CA VAL A 80 0.76 10.68 -3.67
C VAL A 80 1.80 10.51 -2.59
N VAL A 81 2.79 9.63 -2.81
CA VAL A 81 3.84 9.39 -1.82
C VAL A 81 4.63 10.66 -1.54
N GLU A 82 4.88 11.49 -2.56
CA GLU A 82 5.60 12.75 -2.36
C GLU A 82 4.90 13.63 -1.34
N HIS A 83 3.60 13.55 -1.25
CA HIS A 83 2.85 14.34 -0.29
C HIS A 83 2.68 13.62 1.04
N LEU A 84 2.68 12.29 1.00
CA LEU A 84 2.55 11.50 2.23
C LEU A 84 3.79 11.59 3.11
N LYS A 85 4.97 11.61 2.49
CA LYS A 85 6.19 11.61 3.27
C LYS A 85 6.32 12.83 4.18
N PRO A 86 6.17 14.05 3.67
CA PRO A 86 6.20 15.21 4.57
C PRO A 86 5.07 15.20 5.58
N LEU A 87 3.90 14.74 5.16
CA LEU A 87 2.76 14.70 6.06
C LEU A 87 3.00 13.75 7.22
N SER A 88 3.67 12.63 6.96
CA SER A 88 3.91 11.64 7.98
C SER A 88 4.90 12.13 9.05
N GLU A 89 5.67 13.15 8.73
CA GLU A 89 6.58 13.74 9.70
C GLU A 89 5.85 14.66 10.65
N ILE A 90 4.80 15.30 10.17
CA ILE A 90 4.01 16.23 10.97
C ILE A 90 2.93 15.47 11.72
N TYR A 91 2.32 14.54 11.06
CA TYR A 91 1.17 13.79 11.57
C TYR A 91 1.39 12.32 11.26
N PRO A 92 1.70 11.49 12.25
CA PRO A 92 2.02 10.08 11.99
C PRO A 92 0.88 9.37 11.28
N LEU A 93 1.19 8.79 10.11
CA LEU A 93 0.22 8.01 9.36
C LEU A 93 0.27 6.56 9.83
N PRO A 94 -0.83 5.83 9.66
CA PRO A 94 -0.82 4.40 9.98
C PRO A 94 0.28 3.72 9.17
N LYS A 95 1.15 3.03 9.84
CA LYS A 95 2.25 2.33 9.20
C LYS A 95 1.99 0.85 9.21
N ILE A 96 2.53 0.18 8.20
CA ILE A 96 2.60 -1.26 8.22
C ILE A 96 3.91 -1.60 8.91
N GLU A 97 3.81 -2.31 9.99
CA GLU A 97 4.98 -2.76 10.70
C GLU A 97 4.95 -4.27 10.75
N LYS A 98 6.12 -4.86 10.71
CA LYS A 98 6.20 -6.28 10.94
C LYS A 98 5.61 -6.53 12.31
N ILE A 99 4.82 -7.54 12.39
CA ILE A 99 4.17 -7.85 13.64
C ILE A 99 5.22 -8.21 14.66
N ASN A 100 5.32 -7.37 15.64
CA ASN A 100 6.21 -7.59 16.75
C ASN A 100 5.50 -7.10 18.00
N ARG A 101 4.51 -7.87 18.39
CA ARG A 101 3.61 -7.48 19.46
C ARG A 101 4.28 -7.28 20.78
N LYS A 102 5.45 -7.89 20.94
CA LYS A 102 6.14 -7.76 22.20
C LYS A 102 6.47 -6.32 22.53
N GLU A 103 6.84 -5.57 21.52
CA GLU A 103 7.22 -4.19 21.74
C GLU A 103 6.02 -3.32 22.06
N GLU A 104 4.87 -3.71 21.56
CA GLU A 104 3.67 -2.94 21.77
C GLU A 104 3.08 -3.15 23.17
N VAL A 105 3.38 -4.29 23.74
CA VAL A 105 2.83 -4.65 25.03
C VAL A 105 3.53 -3.94 26.16
N THR A 106 4.76 -3.62 25.96
CA THR A 106 5.53 -2.91 26.98
C THR A 106 5.30 -1.42 26.92
#